data_3cfc43675a4b8509d4461ff4be4bd084
#
_entry.id   3cfc43675a4b8509d4461ff4be4bd084
#
_cell.length_a   1.000
_cell.length_b   1.000
_cell.length_c   1.000
_cell.angle_alpha   90.00
_cell.angle_beta   90.00
_cell.angle_gamma   90.00
#
_symmetry.space_group_name_H-M   'P 1'
#
loop_
_entity.id
_entity.type
_entity.pdbx_description
1 polymer ?
#
loop_
_entity_poly.entity_id
_entity_poly.type
_entity_poly.pdbx_seq_one_letter_code
_entity_poly.pdbx_strand_id
1 'polypeptide(L)'
;MKFAAMFNDNWDQEEADYLIDLFELPRKKKIRNFSKGMKSMVQSVIGLASHAPVTMLDEPTNGLDAYMRKLFTQALRESFEADPRYIMIASHHIKEIEKICEKLIVISDHRVKLHEPIEYFQSRGAILVGKLEDIHQITSKDAIIEQSTIMSQHKVMADIPYNADLQEQCKALNVNVDKASIQDYLVNMTMTKEANHG
;
A
#
# COMPACT_ATOMS: atom_id res chain seq x y z
N MET A 1 -7.47 22.47 15.61
CA MET A 1 -7.20 23.22 14.38
C MET A 1 -6.53 24.60 14.61
N LYS A 2 -7.09 25.53 15.44
CA LYS A 2 -6.46 26.84 15.65
C LYS A 2 -4.95 26.78 15.99
N PHE A 3 -4.55 25.82 16.83
CA PHE A 3 -3.15 25.63 17.19
C PHE A 3 -2.30 25.15 15.99
N ALA A 4 -2.81 24.24 15.20
CA ALA A 4 -2.12 23.78 13.97
C ALA A 4 -1.94 24.90 12.96
N ALA A 5 -2.96 25.73 12.75
CA ALA A 5 -2.89 26.91 11.87
C ALA A 5 -1.82 27.93 12.27
N MET A 6 -1.50 28.06 13.56
CA MET A 6 -0.47 29.00 14.03
C MET A 6 0.97 28.56 13.69
N PHE A 7 1.18 27.31 13.34
CA PHE A 7 2.51 26.74 13.06
C PHE A 7 2.69 26.33 11.59
N ASN A 8 1.71 26.60 10.73
CA ASN A 8 1.79 26.25 9.31
C ASN A 8 1.48 27.50 8.47
N ASP A 9 2.49 28.05 7.84
CA ASP A 9 2.38 29.30 7.06
C ASP A 9 1.42 29.16 5.86
N ASN A 10 1.29 27.95 5.32
CA ASN A 10 0.43 27.65 4.17
C ASN A 10 -0.92 27.03 4.58
N TRP A 11 -1.33 27.20 5.85
CA TRP A 11 -2.56 26.61 6.36
C TRP A 11 -3.80 27.03 5.57
N ASP A 12 -4.52 26.05 5.03
CA ASP A 12 -5.82 26.25 4.39
C ASP A 12 -6.96 25.95 5.37
N GLN A 13 -7.63 27.03 5.81
CA GLN A 13 -8.76 26.90 6.75
C GLN A 13 -10.01 26.34 6.07
N GLU A 14 -10.22 26.61 4.78
CA GLU A 14 -11.39 26.15 4.05
C GLU A 14 -11.29 24.64 3.83
N GLU A 15 -10.12 24.12 3.42
CA GLU A 15 -9.87 22.69 3.32
C GLU A 15 -9.99 22.01 4.69
N ALA A 16 -9.44 22.61 5.76
CA ALA A 16 -9.58 22.04 7.10
C ALA A 16 -11.03 21.90 7.53
N ASP A 17 -11.86 22.92 7.27
CA ASP A 17 -13.29 22.90 7.61
C ASP A 17 -14.06 21.89 6.75
N TYR A 18 -13.77 21.81 5.45
CA TYR A 18 -14.31 20.79 4.55
C TYR A 18 -13.99 19.37 5.03
N LEU A 19 -12.73 19.09 5.34
CA LEU A 19 -12.31 17.77 5.80
C LEU A 19 -12.91 17.40 7.17
N ILE A 20 -13.07 18.37 8.09
CA ILE A 20 -13.74 18.14 9.37
C ILE A 20 -15.19 17.70 9.14
N ASP A 21 -15.88 18.34 8.23
CA ASP A 21 -17.29 18.02 7.93
C ASP A 21 -17.38 16.70 7.15
N LEU A 22 -16.52 16.46 6.17
CA LEU A 22 -16.43 15.21 5.41
C LEU A 22 -16.23 13.98 6.31
N PHE A 23 -15.35 14.11 7.32
CA PHE A 23 -15.06 13.04 8.28
C PHE A 23 -15.99 13.04 9.50
N GLU A 24 -17.03 13.85 9.48
CA GLU A 24 -18.01 13.97 10.56
C GLU A 24 -17.38 14.18 11.95
N LEU A 25 -16.28 14.95 12.01
CA LEU A 25 -15.54 15.16 13.24
C LEU A 25 -16.27 16.15 14.16
N PRO A 26 -16.57 15.78 15.42
CA PRO A 26 -17.35 16.61 16.32
C PRO A 26 -16.56 17.85 16.78
N ARG A 27 -16.96 19.03 16.30
CA ARG A 27 -16.27 20.31 16.56
C ARG A 27 -16.22 20.74 18.04
N LYS A 28 -17.15 20.26 18.89
CA LYS A 28 -17.26 20.63 20.31
C LYS A 28 -16.67 19.61 21.29
N LYS A 29 -16.33 18.41 20.83
CA LYS A 29 -15.81 17.34 21.69
C LYS A 29 -14.29 17.47 21.83
N LYS A 30 -13.76 17.24 23.03
CA LYS A 30 -12.29 17.25 23.27
C LYS A 30 -11.63 16.07 22.55
N ILE A 31 -10.52 16.29 21.86
CA ILE A 31 -9.78 15.26 21.07
C ILE A 31 -9.39 14.05 21.94
N ARG A 32 -9.11 14.23 23.24
CA ARG A 32 -8.81 13.11 24.16
C ARG A 32 -9.93 12.05 24.23
N ASN A 33 -11.16 12.45 23.94
CA ASN A 33 -12.35 11.59 23.96
C ASN A 33 -12.71 11.03 22.57
N PHE A 34 -11.86 11.25 21.55
CA PHE A 34 -12.06 10.72 20.21
C PHE A 34 -11.68 9.24 20.17
N SER A 35 -12.35 8.46 19.31
CA SER A 35 -11.93 7.11 18.96
C SER A 35 -10.54 7.14 18.29
N LYS A 36 -9.90 5.96 18.13
CA LYS A 36 -8.63 5.85 17.42
C LYS A 36 -8.77 6.36 15.99
N GLY A 37 -9.79 5.93 15.26
CA GLY A 37 -10.07 6.40 13.90
C GLY A 37 -10.31 7.91 13.81
N MET A 38 -11.11 8.47 14.71
CA MET A 38 -11.32 9.93 14.75
C MET A 38 -10.03 10.71 15.01
N LYS A 39 -9.13 10.19 15.85
CA LYS A 39 -7.81 10.82 16.08
C LYS A 39 -6.95 10.76 14.83
N SER A 40 -6.96 9.63 14.12
CA SER A 40 -6.28 9.47 12.84
C SER A 40 -6.81 10.49 11.80
N MET A 41 -8.14 10.66 11.72
CA MET A 41 -8.73 11.66 10.82
C MET A 41 -8.36 13.09 11.19
N VAL A 42 -8.26 13.44 12.48
CA VAL A 42 -7.76 14.76 12.91
C VAL A 42 -6.32 14.99 12.44
N GLN A 43 -5.45 13.98 12.53
CA GLN A 43 -4.08 14.06 12.03
C GLN A 43 -4.05 14.26 10.52
N SER A 44 -4.89 13.53 9.79
CA SER A 44 -5.04 13.66 8.33
C SER A 44 -5.51 15.07 7.95
N VAL A 45 -6.53 15.60 8.63
CA VAL A 45 -6.97 17.01 8.42
C VAL A 45 -5.82 17.99 8.62
N ILE A 46 -5.03 17.83 9.69
CA ILE A 46 -3.90 18.71 9.96
C ILE A 46 -2.83 18.58 8.86
N GLY A 47 -2.50 17.35 8.45
CA GLY A 47 -1.51 17.09 7.42
C GLY A 47 -1.91 17.68 6.07
N LEU A 48 -3.14 17.44 5.63
CA LEU A 48 -3.62 17.91 4.33
C LEU A 48 -3.79 19.43 4.31
N ALA A 49 -4.50 20.00 5.26
CA ALA A 49 -4.73 21.44 5.31
C ALA A 49 -3.49 22.27 5.66
N SER A 50 -2.37 21.65 6.01
CA SER A 50 -1.10 22.35 6.22
C SER A 50 -0.46 22.84 4.92
N HIS A 51 -0.79 22.24 3.78
CA HIS A 51 -0.15 22.49 2.48
C HIS A 51 1.39 22.50 2.55
N ALA A 52 1.94 21.71 3.47
CA ALA A 52 3.38 21.58 3.61
C ALA A 52 3.98 20.91 2.33
N PRO A 53 5.14 21.37 1.84
CA PRO A 53 5.80 20.76 0.68
C PRO A 53 6.01 19.25 0.80
N VAL A 54 6.15 18.76 2.04
CA VAL A 54 6.22 17.34 2.37
C VAL A 54 5.26 17.05 3.52
N THR A 55 4.25 16.24 3.29
CA THR A 55 3.31 15.76 4.30
C THR A 55 3.58 14.29 4.58
N MET A 56 3.70 13.90 5.84
CA MET A 56 3.90 12.51 6.26
C MET A 56 2.71 12.04 7.10
N LEU A 57 2.07 10.97 6.67
CA LEU A 57 0.93 10.35 7.35
C LEU A 57 1.32 8.93 7.77
N ASP A 58 1.25 8.67 9.08
CA ASP A 58 1.56 7.35 9.65
C ASP A 58 0.26 6.62 9.99
N GLU A 59 0.05 5.46 9.32
CA GLU A 59 -1.13 4.61 9.47
C GLU A 59 -2.47 5.37 9.45
N PRO A 60 -2.72 6.26 8.46
CA PRO A 60 -3.86 7.18 8.49
C PRO A 60 -5.21 6.45 8.41
N THR A 61 -5.25 5.22 7.89
CA THR A 61 -6.47 4.43 7.76
C THR A 61 -6.73 3.50 8.96
N ASN A 62 -5.82 3.48 9.95
CA ASN A 62 -5.90 2.57 11.08
C ASN A 62 -7.09 2.92 12.01
N GLY A 63 -7.96 1.93 12.21
CA GLY A 63 -9.17 2.09 13.03
C GLY A 63 -10.34 2.74 12.31
N LEU A 64 -10.25 2.90 10.98
CA LEU A 64 -11.36 3.33 10.13
C LEU A 64 -12.13 2.12 9.61
N ASP A 65 -13.45 2.28 9.47
CA ASP A 65 -14.27 1.35 8.71
C ASP A 65 -14.08 1.55 7.18
N ALA A 66 -14.69 0.68 6.38
CA ALA A 66 -14.54 0.71 4.92
C ALA A 66 -15.06 2.00 4.28
N TYR A 67 -16.11 2.60 4.85
CA TYR A 67 -16.66 3.86 4.35
C TYR A 67 -15.70 5.02 4.60
N MET A 68 -15.21 5.16 5.82
CA MET A 68 -14.26 6.21 6.19
C MET A 68 -12.94 6.09 5.45
N ARG A 69 -12.45 4.87 5.16
CA ARG A 69 -11.27 4.66 4.32
C ARG A 69 -11.48 5.19 2.90
N LYS A 70 -12.67 4.96 2.33
CA LYS A 70 -13.02 5.48 1.00
C LYS A 70 -13.03 7.02 1.01
N LEU A 71 -13.64 7.64 2.03
CA LEU A 71 -13.65 9.10 2.18
C LEU A 71 -12.23 9.66 2.33
N PHE A 72 -11.39 9.03 3.15
CA PHE A 72 -9.98 9.43 3.29
C PHE A 72 -9.23 9.37 1.95
N THR A 73 -9.38 8.27 1.20
CA THR A 73 -8.73 8.10 -0.11
C THR A 73 -9.19 9.17 -1.11
N GLN A 74 -10.48 9.52 -1.09
CA GLN A 74 -11.04 10.58 -1.92
C GLN A 74 -10.46 11.95 -1.53
N ALA A 75 -10.52 12.30 -0.24
CA ALA A 75 -9.98 13.56 0.27
C ALA A 75 -8.50 13.75 -0.04
N LEU A 76 -7.71 12.67 0.12
CA LEU A 76 -6.28 12.68 -0.22
C LEU A 76 -6.04 12.98 -1.69
N ARG A 77 -6.83 12.37 -2.59
CA ARG A 77 -6.72 12.62 -4.02
C ARG A 77 -7.12 14.05 -4.37
N GLU A 78 -8.26 14.53 -3.86
CA GLU A 78 -8.74 15.89 -4.09
C GLU A 78 -7.72 16.95 -3.62
N SER A 79 -7.16 16.76 -2.42
CA SER A 79 -6.11 17.63 -1.88
C SER A 79 -4.83 17.63 -2.72
N PHE A 80 -4.42 16.47 -3.25
CA PHE A 80 -3.25 16.35 -4.12
C PHE A 80 -3.51 16.96 -5.51
N GLU A 81 -4.69 16.75 -6.09
CA GLU A 81 -5.07 17.31 -7.40
C GLU A 81 -5.17 18.84 -7.35
N ALA A 82 -5.64 19.39 -6.23
CA ALA A 82 -5.74 20.84 -6.02
C ALA A 82 -4.36 21.51 -5.83
N ASP A 83 -3.46 20.86 -5.13
CA ASP A 83 -2.10 21.36 -4.83
C ASP A 83 -1.11 20.18 -4.81
N PRO A 84 -0.50 19.84 -5.98
CA PRO A 84 0.45 18.73 -6.09
C PRO A 84 1.70 18.93 -5.23
N ARG A 85 1.96 18.02 -4.29
CA ARG A 85 3.08 18.05 -3.36
C ARG A 85 3.49 16.65 -2.93
N TYR A 86 4.56 16.50 -2.18
CA TYR A 86 4.98 15.20 -1.68
C TYR A 86 4.10 14.77 -0.49
N ILE A 87 3.30 13.73 -0.68
CA ILE A 87 2.53 13.09 0.40
C ILE A 87 3.06 11.67 0.58
N MET A 88 3.66 11.42 1.73
CA MET A 88 4.19 10.12 2.11
C MET A 88 3.24 9.44 3.10
N ILE A 89 2.87 8.20 2.81
CA ILE A 89 1.98 7.41 3.66
C ILE A 89 2.72 6.15 4.11
N ALA A 90 2.94 6.02 5.41
CA ALA A 90 3.36 4.75 5.99
C ALA A 90 2.12 3.91 6.31
N SER A 91 2.05 2.70 5.77
CA SER A 91 0.95 1.77 6.01
C SER A 91 1.35 0.32 5.75
N HIS A 92 0.78 -0.60 6.52
CA HIS A 92 0.84 -2.03 6.25
C HIS A 92 -0.39 -2.53 5.45
N HIS A 93 -1.34 -1.65 5.14
CA HIS A 93 -2.53 -1.95 4.35
C HIS A 93 -2.38 -1.46 2.89
N ILE A 94 -1.50 -2.09 2.13
CA ILE A 94 -1.15 -1.66 0.77
C ILE A 94 -2.37 -1.61 -0.15
N LYS A 95 -3.29 -2.58 -0.04
CA LYS A 95 -4.53 -2.63 -0.84
C LYS A 95 -5.38 -1.35 -0.79
N GLU A 96 -5.23 -0.56 0.27
CA GLU A 96 -6.00 0.67 0.46
C GLU A 96 -5.38 1.85 -0.28
N ILE A 97 -4.04 1.86 -0.39
CA ILE A 97 -3.27 2.98 -0.94
C ILE A 97 -2.71 2.71 -2.34
N GLU A 98 -2.63 1.46 -2.80
CA GLU A 98 -2.05 1.09 -4.09
C GLU A 98 -2.72 1.75 -5.31
N LYS A 99 -3.98 2.21 -5.16
CA LYS A 99 -4.74 2.87 -6.22
C LYS A 99 -4.48 4.38 -6.32
N ILE A 100 -3.79 4.94 -5.34
CA ILE A 100 -3.54 6.38 -5.24
C ILE A 100 -2.06 6.73 -5.11
N CYS A 101 -1.19 5.76 -4.85
CA CYS A 101 0.24 6.01 -4.77
C CYS A 101 0.90 5.86 -6.15
N GLU A 102 1.86 6.74 -6.43
CA GLU A 102 2.69 6.68 -7.63
C GLU A 102 3.90 5.78 -7.44
N LYS A 103 4.43 5.71 -6.22
CA LYS A 103 5.63 4.94 -5.88
C LYS A 103 5.49 4.23 -4.56
N LEU A 104 6.14 3.08 -4.44
CA LEU A 104 6.29 2.37 -3.17
C LEU A 104 7.75 2.36 -2.74
N ILE A 105 7.95 2.61 -1.44
CA ILE A 105 9.23 2.42 -0.76
C ILE A 105 9.04 1.26 0.21
N VAL A 106 9.79 0.19 0.01
CA VAL A 106 9.78 -0.97 0.89
C VAL A 106 10.95 -0.91 1.83
N ILE A 107 10.67 -0.89 3.13
CA ILE A 107 11.67 -0.84 4.19
C ILE A 107 11.62 -2.18 4.96
N SER A 108 12.76 -2.86 5.06
CA SER A 108 12.96 -4.04 5.89
C SER A 108 14.38 -4.01 6.44
N ASP A 109 14.63 -4.56 7.64
CA ASP A 109 15.90 -4.53 8.35
C ASP A 109 16.55 -3.13 8.44
N HIS A 110 15.72 -2.12 8.72
CA HIS A 110 16.14 -0.71 8.81
C HIS A 110 16.80 -0.16 7.53
N ARG A 111 16.50 -0.75 6.36
CA ARG A 111 17.03 -0.34 5.06
C ARG A 111 15.93 -0.25 4.01
N VAL A 112 16.10 0.67 3.09
CA VAL A 112 15.28 0.69 1.88
C VAL A 112 15.69 -0.50 1.01
N LYS A 113 14.78 -1.43 0.80
CA LYS A 113 14.97 -2.62 -0.05
C LYS A 113 14.57 -2.35 -1.49
N LEU A 114 13.49 -1.58 -1.68
CA LEU A 114 12.96 -1.20 -2.99
C LEU A 114 12.41 0.22 -2.93
N HIS A 115 12.55 0.92 -4.05
CA HIS A 115 11.94 2.23 -4.29
C HIS A 115 11.56 2.30 -5.77
N GLU A 116 10.36 1.87 -6.09
CA GLU A 116 9.90 1.69 -7.47
C GLU A 116 8.52 2.31 -7.70
N PRO A 117 8.19 2.66 -8.96
CA PRO A 117 6.84 3.03 -9.34
C PRO A 117 5.85 1.91 -9.00
N ILE A 118 4.58 2.27 -8.74
CA ILE A 118 3.54 1.29 -8.41
C ILE A 118 3.33 0.26 -9.54
N GLU A 119 3.51 0.68 -10.80
CA GLU A 119 3.39 -0.15 -11.99
C GLU A 119 4.41 -1.31 -12.00
N TYR A 120 5.60 -1.09 -11.44
CA TYR A 120 6.57 -2.17 -11.26
C TYR A 120 5.98 -3.32 -10.47
N PHE A 121 5.33 -3.04 -9.35
CA PHE A 121 4.70 -4.05 -8.50
C PHE A 121 3.42 -4.60 -9.13
N GLN A 122 2.68 -3.77 -9.87
CA GLN A 122 1.50 -4.19 -10.61
C GLN A 122 1.81 -5.15 -11.75
N SER A 123 3.01 -5.08 -12.32
CA SER A 123 3.44 -5.94 -13.44
C SER A 123 4.17 -7.20 -13.00
N ARG A 124 4.47 -7.40 -11.72
CA ARG A 124 5.26 -8.52 -11.19
C ARG A 124 4.52 -9.32 -10.13
N GLY A 125 5.06 -10.50 -9.83
CA GLY A 125 4.52 -11.42 -8.84
C GLY A 125 3.46 -12.34 -9.42
N ALA A 126 3.84 -13.57 -9.73
CA ALA A 126 2.95 -14.62 -10.20
C ALA A 126 2.81 -15.73 -9.16
N ILE A 127 1.60 -16.27 -9.02
CA ILE A 127 1.31 -17.47 -8.24
C ILE A 127 1.12 -18.60 -9.25
N LEU A 128 2.01 -19.59 -9.21
CA LEU A 128 2.01 -20.76 -10.07
C LEU A 128 1.55 -21.97 -9.28
N VAL A 129 0.59 -22.75 -9.82
CA VAL A 129 0.09 -23.97 -9.19
C VAL A 129 0.14 -25.12 -10.19
N GLY A 130 0.92 -26.16 -9.87
CA GLY A 130 1.13 -27.29 -10.76
C GLY A 130 2.17 -28.29 -10.24
N LYS A 131 2.73 -29.12 -11.13
CA LYS A 131 3.87 -29.96 -10.79
C LYS A 131 5.13 -29.10 -10.71
N LEU A 132 6.00 -29.41 -9.75
CA LEU A 132 7.22 -28.63 -9.52
C LEU A 132 8.16 -28.62 -10.74
N GLU A 133 8.23 -29.74 -11.45
CA GLU A 133 9.03 -29.88 -12.66
C GLU A 133 8.58 -28.92 -13.78
N ASP A 134 7.27 -28.77 -13.95
CA ASP A 134 6.69 -27.87 -14.95
C ASP A 134 6.87 -26.40 -14.54
N ILE A 135 6.71 -26.10 -13.25
CA ILE A 135 6.96 -24.74 -12.70
C ILE A 135 8.43 -24.33 -12.90
N HIS A 136 9.38 -25.24 -12.72
CA HIS A 136 10.81 -24.96 -12.94
C HIS A 136 11.19 -24.74 -14.41
N GLN A 137 10.33 -25.11 -15.37
CA GLN A 137 10.51 -24.73 -16.78
C GLN A 137 10.07 -23.28 -17.05
N ILE A 138 9.20 -22.73 -16.19
CA ILE A 138 8.65 -21.39 -16.32
C ILE A 138 9.52 -20.38 -15.57
N THR A 139 10.03 -20.72 -14.39
CA THR A 139 10.76 -19.81 -13.52
C THR A 139 12.02 -20.44 -12.92
N SER A 140 13.05 -19.61 -12.72
CA SER A 140 14.27 -20.05 -12.02
C SER A 140 14.00 -20.17 -10.51
N LYS A 141 14.81 -20.99 -9.84
CA LYS A 141 14.75 -21.14 -8.38
C LYS A 141 15.00 -19.82 -7.64
N ASP A 142 15.85 -18.97 -8.17
CA ASP A 142 16.22 -17.69 -7.56
C ASP A 142 15.07 -16.66 -7.62
N ALA A 143 14.14 -16.84 -8.54
CA ALA A 143 12.94 -16.00 -8.64
C ALA A 143 11.81 -16.47 -7.72
N ILE A 144 11.93 -17.66 -7.09
CA ILE A 144 10.92 -18.18 -6.16
C ILE A 144 11.01 -17.44 -4.83
N ILE A 145 9.91 -16.78 -4.44
CA ILE A 145 9.79 -16.04 -3.19
C ILE A 145 9.19 -16.92 -2.09
N GLU A 146 8.18 -17.74 -2.44
CA GLU A 146 7.48 -18.63 -1.53
C GLU A 146 7.13 -19.94 -2.23
N GLN A 147 7.23 -21.05 -1.50
CA GLN A 147 6.82 -22.35 -2.00
C GLN A 147 6.06 -23.11 -0.91
N SER A 148 4.93 -23.66 -1.28
CA SER A 148 4.12 -24.55 -0.44
C SER A 148 3.56 -25.72 -1.24
N THR A 149 3.06 -26.73 -0.56
CA THR A 149 2.41 -27.89 -1.19
C THR A 149 0.95 -27.93 -0.80
N ILE A 150 0.08 -28.03 -1.79
CA ILE A 150 -1.38 -28.15 -1.61
C ILE A 150 -1.81 -29.49 -2.23
N MET A 151 -2.16 -30.46 -1.40
CA MET A 151 -2.47 -31.84 -1.83
C MET A 151 -1.31 -32.46 -2.62
N SER A 152 -1.48 -32.71 -3.92
CA SER A 152 -0.48 -33.27 -4.82
C SER A 152 0.20 -32.25 -5.74
N GLN A 153 -0.08 -30.96 -5.56
CA GLN A 153 0.45 -29.88 -6.38
C GLN A 153 1.31 -28.93 -5.54
N HIS A 154 2.22 -28.24 -6.19
CA HIS A 154 3.00 -27.17 -5.61
C HIS A 154 2.36 -25.82 -5.93
N LYS A 155 2.30 -24.95 -4.93
CA LYS A 155 1.98 -23.54 -5.09
C LYS A 155 3.27 -22.75 -4.88
N VAL A 156 3.64 -21.97 -5.89
CA VAL A 156 4.88 -21.19 -5.89
C VAL A 156 4.52 -19.73 -6.18
N MET A 157 4.99 -18.81 -5.36
CA MET A 157 5.00 -17.39 -5.68
C MET A 157 6.38 -17.03 -6.22
N ALA A 158 6.43 -16.40 -7.38
CA ALA A 158 7.68 -16.04 -8.04
C ALA A 158 7.73 -14.56 -8.41
N ASP A 159 8.92 -13.95 -8.28
CA ASP A 159 9.23 -12.59 -8.72
C ASP A 159 9.51 -12.58 -10.23
N ILE A 160 8.47 -12.75 -11.01
CA ILE A 160 8.49 -12.73 -12.47
C ILE A 160 7.42 -11.80 -13.02
N PRO A 161 7.58 -11.26 -14.26
CA PRO A 161 6.55 -10.48 -14.91
C PRO A 161 5.26 -11.30 -15.09
N TYR A 162 4.13 -10.70 -14.76
CA TYR A 162 2.81 -11.28 -15.04
C TYR A 162 2.23 -10.66 -16.30
N ASN A 163 2.32 -11.39 -17.41
CA ASN A 163 1.94 -10.92 -18.74
C ASN A 163 1.31 -12.07 -19.57
N ALA A 164 0.94 -11.77 -20.80
CA ALA A 164 0.33 -12.74 -21.73
C ALA A 164 1.27 -13.93 -22.06
N ASP A 165 2.56 -13.64 -22.24
CA ASP A 165 3.56 -14.68 -22.54
C ASP A 165 3.67 -15.71 -21.42
N LEU A 166 3.67 -15.25 -20.16
CA LEU A 166 3.65 -16.13 -19.00
C LEU A 166 2.39 -17.00 -18.96
N GLN A 167 1.23 -16.42 -19.26
CA GLN A 167 -0.04 -17.14 -19.28
C GLN A 167 -0.06 -18.24 -20.37
N GLU A 168 0.51 -17.96 -21.55
CA GLU A 168 0.64 -18.95 -22.63
C GLU A 168 1.59 -20.08 -22.25
N GLN A 169 2.75 -19.78 -21.69
CA GLN A 169 3.70 -20.77 -21.19
C GLN A 169 3.07 -21.68 -20.12
N CYS A 170 2.40 -21.08 -19.16
CA CYS A 170 1.71 -21.84 -18.11
C CYS A 170 0.62 -22.76 -18.67
N LYS A 171 -0.16 -22.27 -19.63
CA LYS A 171 -1.19 -23.07 -20.31
C LYS A 171 -0.60 -24.26 -21.05
N ALA A 172 0.52 -24.09 -21.74
CA ALA A 172 1.20 -25.16 -22.46
C ALA A 172 1.70 -26.29 -21.55
N LEU A 173 2.05 -25.96 -20.30
CA LEU A 173 2.57 -26.89 -19.30
C LEU A 173 1.51 -27.34 -18.27
N ASN A 174 0.23 -27.02 -18.48
CA ASN A 174 -0.86 -27.29 -17.52
C ASN A 174 -0.58 -26.74 -16.10
N VAL A 175 0.08 -25.61 -16.00
CA VAL A 175 0.29 -24.85 -14.76
C VAL A 175 -0.76 -23.76 -14.67
N ASN A 176 -1.49 -23.71 -13.56
CA ASN A 176 -2.39 -22.60 -13.28
C ASN A 176 -1.57 -21.38 -12.84
N VAL A 177 -1.93 -20.19 -13.34
CA VAL A 177 -1.24 -18.95 -13.00
C VAL A 177 -2.24 -17.88 -12.60
N ASP A 178 -1.98 -17.24 -11.47
CA ASP A 178 -2.72 -16.08 -10.96
C ASP A 178 -1.76 -14.94 -10.64
N LYS A 179 -2.29 -13.72 -10.68
CA LYS A 179 -1.56 -12.53 -10.25
C LYS A 179 -1.51 -12.49 -8.71
N ALA A 180 -0.32 -12.37 -8.15
CA ALA A 180 -0.17 -12.10 -6.73
C ALA A 180 -0.68 -10.69 -6.39
N SER A 181 -1.34 -10.51 -5.24
CA SER A 181 -1.60 -9.16 -4.73
C SER A 181 -0.26 -8.47 -4.39
N ILE A 182 -0.18 -7.15 -4.57
CA ILE A 182 1.03 -6.39 -4.21
C ILE A 182 1.39 -6.64 -2.74
N GLN A 183 0.39 -6.69 -1.86
CA GLN A 183 0.61 -6.93 -0.44
C GLN A 183 1.25 -8.30 -0.19
N ASP A 184 0.70 -9.39 -0.75
CA ASP A 184 1.25 -10.73 -0.55
C ASP A 184 2.64 -10.86 -1.17
N TYR A 185 2.84 -10.28 -2.36
CA TYR A 185 4.14 -10.25 -3.03
C TYR A 185 5.21 -9.57 -2.16
N LEU A 186 4.91 -8.40 -1.59
CA LEU A 186 5.87 -7.65 -0.77
C LEU A 186 6.14 -8.33 0.58
N VAL A 187 5.12 -8.86 1.25
CA VAL A 187 5.27 -9.59 2.52
C VAL A 187 6.21 -10.78 2.32
N ASN A 188 5.94 -11.61 1.33
CA ASN A 188 6.76 -12.80 1.09
C ASN A 188 8.18 -12.45 0.62
N MET A 189 8.34 -11.44 -0.23
CA MET A 189 9.66 -10.99 -0.67
C MET A 189 10.53 -10.45 0.46
N THR A 190 9.94 -9.78 1.45
CA THR A 190 10.72 -9.29 2.61
C THR A 190 11.08 -10.42 3.57
N MET A 191 10.20 -11.41 3.80
CA MET A 191 10.46 -12.55 4.68
C MET A 191 11.53 -13.51 4.13
N THR A 192 11.54 -13.77 2.82
CA THR A 192 12.48 -14.73 2.20
C THR A 192 13.92 -14.26 2.25
N LYS A 193 14.16 -12.95 2.20
CA LYS A 193 15.52 -12.40 2.31
C LYS A 193 16.10 -12.47 3.72
N GLU A 194 15.28 -12.58 4.75
CA GLU A 194 15.72 -12.79 6.13
C GLU A 194 16.24 -14.21 6.37
N ALA A 195 15.61 -15.22 5.74
CA ALA A 195 16.00 -16.63 5.88
C ALA A 195 17.36 -16.96 5.23
N ASN A 196 17.85 -16.15 4.28
CA ASN A 196 19.11 -16.38 3.56
C ASN A 196 20.31 -15.64 4.16
N HIS A 197 20.15 -14.93 5.29
CA HIS A 197 21.19 -14.13 5.95
C HIS A 197 21.39 -14.54 7.43
N GLY A 198 20.85 -15.69 7.86
CA GLY A 198 21.02 -16.30 9.18
C GLY A 198 22.09 -17.39 9.20
#